data_616acf38d392628d8cce7214b9507068
#
_entry.id   616acf38d392628d8cce7214b9507068
#
_cell.length_a   1.000
_cell.length_b   1.000
_cell.length_c   1.000
_cell.angle_alpha   90.00
_cell.angle_beta   90.00
_cell.angle_gamma   90.00
#
_symmetry.space_group_name_H-M   'P 1'
#
loop_
_entity.id
_entity.type
_entity.pdbx_description
1 polymer ?
#
loop_
_entity_poly.entity_id
_entity_poly.type
_entity_poly.pdbx_seq_one_letter_code
_entity_poly.pdbx_strand_id
1 'polypeptide(L)'
;MERERRRTPRYMFFASAELLEEKSEVRVASRVSELSRYGCYLDMMNPFPKDTIVLLKVWREEGKVLQTKGRIIYSQPNMGAGVVFVDLEEKYVSMLEQWLAQAAKDS
;
A
#
# COMPACT_ATOMS: atom_id res chain seq x y z
N MET A 1 12.96 16.57 -0.04
CA MET A 1 14.27 16.06 0.33
C MET A 1 14.23 14.58 0.54
N GLU A 2 15.17 13.92 -0.05
CA GLU A 2 15.21 12.47 0.03
C GLU A 2 15.44 11.97 1.44
N ARG A 3 16.22 12.69 2.20
CA ARG A 3 16.47 12.32 3.57
C ARG A 3 15.20 12.25 4.39
N GLU A 4 14.30 13.18 4.14
CA GLU A 4 13.05 13.21 4.88
C GLU A 4 12.21 12.01 4.57
N ARG A 5 12.16 11.59 3.31
CA ARG A 5 11.44 10.40 2.94
C ARG A 5 12.02 9.16 3.59
N ARG A 6 13.35 9.10 3.69
CA ARG A 6 13.99 7.97 4.33
C ARG A 6 13.71 7.91 5.81
N ARG A 7 13.40 9.06 6.40
CA ARG A 7 13.08 9.11 7.82
C ARG A 7 11.66 8.71 8.12
N THR A 8 10.82 8.60 7.11
CA THR A 8 9.46 8.15 7.32
C THR A 8 9.49 6.68 7.75
N PRO A 9 8.99 6.39 8.94
CA PRO A 9 9.03 5.01 9.41
C PRO A 9 8.23 4.08 8.53
N ARG A 10 8.79 2.92 8.30
CA ARG A 10 8.12 1.83 7.60
C ARG A 10 8.06 0.66 8.58
N TYR A 11 6.90 0.09 8.70
CA TYR A 11 6.68 -0.97 9.66
C TYR A 11 6.27 -2.24 8.96
N MET A 12 6.73 -3.37 9.49
CA MET A 12 6.21 -4.65 9.07
C MET A 12 4.74 -4.68 9.40
N PHE A 13 3.91 -5.01 8.41
CA PHE A 13 2.47 -4.96 8.57
C PHE A 13 1.83 -5.83 7.51
N PHE A 14 1.18 -6.90 7.95
CA PHE A 14 0.60 -7.86 7.01
C PHE A 14 -0.90 -7.66 6.88
N ALA A 15 -1.35 -7.53 5.64
CA ALA A 15 -2.75 -7.29 5.35
C ALA A 15 -3.06 -7.80 3.95
N SER A 16 -4.32 -8.12 3.71
CA SER A 16 -4.77 -8.48 2.38
C SER A 16 -4.93 -7.24 1.53
N ALA A 17 -4.71 -7.39 0.24
CA ALA A 17 -4.84 -6.27 -0.67
C ALA A 17 -5.43 -6.72 -2.00
N GLU A 18 -6.06 -5.78 -2.67
CA GLU A 18 -6.56 -5.98 -4.02
C GLU A 18 -6.22 -4.74 -4.82
N LEU A 19 -5.68 -4.94 -6.01
CA LEU A 19 -5.34 -3.85 -6.91
C LEU A 19 -6.18 -3.98 -8.16
N LEU A 20 -6.72 -2.86 -8.61
CA LEU A 20 -7.41 -2.79 -9.89
C LEU A 20 -6.68 -1.76 -10.73
N GLU A 21 -6.09 -2.21 -11.83
CA GLU A 21 -5.42 -1.27 -12.71
C GLU A 21 -6.44 -0.40 -13.43
N GLU A 22 -6.25 0.91 -13.37
CA GLU A 22 -7.25 1.86 -13.83
C GLU A 22 -7.55 1.74 -15.32
N LYS A 23 -6.53 1.53 -16.14
CA LYS A 23 -6.71 1.51 -17.58
C LYS A 23 -7.22 0.19 -18.13
N SER A 24 -6.62 -0.90 -17.70
CA SER A 24 -6.95 -2.21 -18.24
C SER A 24 -8.07 -2.91 -17.47
N GLU A 25 -8.36 -2.41 -16.25
CA GLU A 25 -9.33 -3.01 -15.34
C GLU A 25 -8.94 -4.42 -14.91
N VAL A 26 -7.65 -4.74 -15.00
CA VAL A 26 -7.12 -6.00 -14.49
C VAL A 26 -7.08 -5.93 -12.97
N ARG A 27 -7.63 -6.96 -12.32
CA ARG A 27 -7.71 -7.03 -10.87
C ARG A 27 -6.77 -8.11 -10.34
N VAL A 28 -6.00 -7.77 -9.33
CA VAL A 28 -4.99 -8.67 -8.76
C VAL A 28 -5.10 -8.70 -7.26
N ALA A 29 -5.15 -9.91 -6.69
CA ALA A 29 -5.08 -10.08 -5.24
C ALA A 29 -3.61 -10.04 -4.83
N SER A 30 -3.33 -9.44 -3.68
CA SER A 30 -1.97 -9.30 -3.22
C SER A 30 -1.95 -9.24 -1.69
N ARG A 31 -0.79 -8.99 -1.14
CA ARG A 31 -0.61 -8.88 0.30
C ARG A 31 0.33 -7.72 0.60
N VAL A 32 -0.08 -6.87 1.54
CA VAL A 32 0.80 -5.84 2.07
C VAL A 32 1.75 -6.53 3.04
N SER A 33 3.02 -6.18 3.00
CA SER A 33 3.99 -6.66 3.98
C SER A 33 4.67 -5.54 4.74
N GLU A 34 4.55 -4.30 4.24
CA GLU A 34 5.16 -3.15 4.88
C GLU A 34 4.26 -1.94 4.68
N LEU A 35 4.12 -1.13 5.71
CA LEU A 35 3.23 0.03 5.68
C LEU A 35 3.94 1.26 6.20
N SER A 36 3.69 2.40 5.57
CA SER A 36 4.14 3.69 6.04
C SER A 36 2.99 4.69 5.90
N ARG A 37 3.24 5.90 6.34
CA ARG A 37 2.24 6.97 6.23
C ARG A 37 1.89 7.29 4.78
N TYR A 38 2.80 7.06 3.85
CA TYR A 38 2.62 7.50 2.46
C TYR A 38 2.39 6.37 1.49
N GLY A 39 2.50 5.13 1.91
CA GLY A 39 2.33 4.03 1.00
C GLY A 39 2.58 2.67 1.64
N CYS A 40 2.71 1.67 0.80
CA CYS A 40 2.91 0.31 1.27
C CYS A 40 3.75 -0.48 0.28
N TYR A 41 4.27 -1.60 0.76
CA TYR A 41 4.96 -2.56 -0.11
C TYR A 41 4.06 -3.77 -0.25
N LEU A 42 3.91 -4.23 -1.49
CA LEU A 42 3.06 -5.37 -1.82
C LEU A 42 3.90 -6.52 -2.34
N ASP A 43 3.65 -7.71 -1.81
CA ASP A 43 4.30 -8.93 -2.28
C ASP A 43 3.56 -9.40 -3.52
N MET A 44 4.23 -9.42 -4.66
CA MET A 44 3.64 -9.80 -5.94
C MET A 44 4.66 -10.49 -6.81
N MET A 45 4.26 -11.58 -7.44
CA MET A 45 5.16 -12.26 -8.39
C MET A 45 5.30 -11.47 -9.68
N ASN A 46 4.18 -10.95 -10.17
CA ASN A 46 4.15 -10.19 -11.42
C ASN A 46 3.56 -8.82 -11.18
N PRO A 47 4.33 -7.92 -10.56
CA PRO A 47 3.79 -6.61 -10.23
C PRO A 47 3.57 -5.74 -11.48
N PHE A 48 2.64 -4.82 -11.36
CA PHE A 48 2.43 -3.83 -12.41
C PHE A 48 3.68 -2.97 -12.58
N PRO A 49 3.93 -2.47 -13.77
CA PRO A 49 5.12 -1.63 -13.99
C PRO A 49 5.08 -0.33 -13.22
N LYS A 50 6.26 0.25 -13.08
CA LYS A 50 6.40 1.57 -12.47
C LYS A 50 5.48 2.58 -13.15
N ASP A 51 4.91 3.48 -12.36
CA ASP A 51 4.00 4.55 -12.79
C ASP A 51 2.60 4.10 -13.14
N THR A 52 2.30 2.82 -12.95
CA THR A 52 0.92 2.34 -13.11
C THR A 52 0.05 2.92 -12.00
N ILE A 53 -1.14 3.38 -12.37
CA ILE A 53 -2.13 3.85 -11.40
C ILE A 53 -3.09 2.72 -11.11
N VAL A 54 -3.33 2.48 -9.84
CA VAL A 54 -4.22 1.40 -9.40
C VAL A 54 -5.22 1.93 -8.38
N LEU A 55 -6.34 1.25 -8.28
CA LEU A 55 -7.25 1.42 -7.15
C LEU A 55 -6.89 0.33 -6.17
N LEU A 56 -6.50 0.74 -4.98
CA LEU A 56 -5.97 -0.16 -3.96
C LEU A 56 -6.96 -0.31 -2.83
N LYS A 57 -7.21 -1.56 -2.43
CA LYS A 57 -7.98 -1.89 -1.24
C LYS A 57 -7.09 -2.68 -0.31
N VAL A 58 -7.07 -2.30 0.96
CA VAL A 58 -6.28 -2.99 1.98
C VAL A 58 -7.16 -3.28 3.17
N TRP A 59 -7.11 -4.49 3.69
CA TRP A 59 -7.91 -4.85 4.86
C TRP A 59 -7.21 -5.94 5.67
N ARG A 60 -7.44 -5.90 6.97
CA ARG A 60 -6.99 -6.93 7.90
C ARG A 60 -8.17 -7.62 8.54
N GLU A 61 -9.20 -6.85 8.82
CA GLU A 61 -10.42 -7.35 9.46
C GLU A 61 -11.59 -7.10 8.55
N GLU A 62 -12.57 -7.99 8.63
CA GLU A 62 -13.79 -7.83 7.87
C GLU A 62 -14.45 -6.50 8.21
N GLY A 63 -14.93 -5.81 7.20
CA GLY A 63 -15.64 -4.56 7.38
C GLY A 63 -14.79 -3.33 7.50
N LYS A 64 -13.48 -3.48 7.57
CA LYS A 64 -12.58 -2.33 7.68
C LYS A 64 -11.63 -2.31 6.50
N VAL A 65 -12.03 -1.62 5.45
CA VAL A 65 -11.27 -1.56 4.20
C VAL A 65 -10.79 -0.14 3.96
N LEU A 66 -9.48 -0.01 3.77
CA LEU A 66 -8.90 1.25 3.32
C LEU A 66 -8.87 1.21 1.81
N GLN A 67 -9.44 2.22 1.16
CA GLN A 67 -9.44 2.32 -0.29
C GLN A 67 -8.79 3.62 -0.71
N THR A 68 -7.91 3.53 -1.68
CA THR A 68 -7.26 4.73 -2.20
C THR A 68 -6.72 4.46 -3.60
N LYS A 69 -6.49 5.52 -4.32
CA LYS A 69 -5.71 5.45 -5.54
C LYS A 69 -4.26 5.31 -5.14
N GLY A 70 -3.50 4.55 -5.91
CA GLY A 70 -2.08 4.40 -5.67
C GLY A 70 -1.30 4.46 -6.97
N ARG A 71 -0.02 4.78 -6.85
CA ARG A 71 0.88 4.75 -7.98
C ARG A 71 2.06 3.85 -7.65
N ILE A 72 2.38 2.96 -8.57
CA ILE A 72 3.53 2.07 -8.43
C ILE A 72 4.78 2.91 -8.60
N ILE A 73 5.63 2.97 -7.59
CA ILE A 73 6.85 3.77 -7.65
C ILE A 73 8.09 2.94 -7.92
N TYR A 74 8.04 1.65 -7.64
CA TYR A 74 9.04 0.70 -8.12
C TYR A 74 8.42 -0.68 -8.19
N SER A 75 9.00 -1.52 -9.02
CA SER A 75 8.46 -2.82 -9.35
C SER A 75 9.59 -3.80 -9.56
N GLN A 76 9.54 -4.94 -8.87
CA GLN A 76 10.56 -5.97 -9.01
C GLN A 76 9.87 -7.31 -9.25
N PRO A 77 10.04 -7.88 -10.45
CA PRO A 77 9.45 -9.19 -10.75
C PRO A 77 9.87 -10.23 -9.71
N ASN A 78 8.94 -11.10 -9.35
CA ASN A 78 9.12 -12.17 -8.38
C ASN A 78 9.30 -11.69 -6.95
N MET A 79 9.15 -10.40 -6.70
CA MET A 79 9.28 -9.84 -5.35
C MET A 79 8.09 -8.99 -4.98
N GLY A 80 7.90 -7.88 -5.68
CA GLY A 80 6.78 -7.03 -5.33
C GLY A 80 6.89 -5.64 -5.86
N ALA A 81 6.08 -4.76 -5.30
CA ALA A 81 5.99 -3.37 -5.74
C ALA A 81 5.80 -2.43 -4.57
N GLY A 82 6.42 -1.27 -4.67
CA GLY A 82 6.17 -0.18 -3.76
C GLY A 82 5.08 0.71 -4.34
N VAL A 83 4.12 1.06 -3.51
CA VAL A 83 2.96 1.88 -3.92
C VAL A 83 2.88 3.09 -3.03
N VAL A 84 2.74 4.27 -3.63
CA VAL A 84 2.49 5.49 -2.88
C VAL A 84 1.00 5.80 -2.98
N PHE A 85 0.39 6.19 -1.86
CA PHE A 85 -1.03 6.59 -1.85
C PHE A 85 -1.17 7.92 -2.55
N VAL A 86 -2.21 8.03 -3.38
CA VAL A 86 -2.50 9.26 -4.11
C VAL A 86 -3.85 9.77 -3.63
N ASP A 87 -3.86 10.99 -3.10
CA ASP A 87 -5.08 11.63 -2.64
C ASP A 87 -5.90 10.78 -1.67
N LEU A 88 -5.22 10.25 -0.66
CA LEU A 88 -5.89 9.47 0.37
C LEU A 88 -6.97 10.31 1.03
N GLU A 89 -8.20 9.82 1.00
CA GLU A 89 -9.32 10.57 1.56
C GLU A 89 -9.23 10.64 3.08
N GLU A 90 -9.66 11.75 3.61
CA GLU A 90 -9.62 12.04 5.04
C GLU A 90 -10.24 10.93 5.87
N LYS A 91 -11.32 10.36 5.38
CA LYS A 91 -12.02 9.33 6.16
C LYS A 91 -11.19 8.07 6.40
N TYR A 92 -10.12 7.87 5.64
CA TYR A 92 -9.25 6.71 5.82
C TYR A 92 -8.01 7.02 6.65
N VAL A 93 -7.73 8.30 6.89
CA VAL A 93 -6.52 8.69 7.60
C VAL A 93 -6.49 8.11 9.01
N SER A 94 -7.61 8.16 9.71
CA SER A 94 -7.69 7.65 11.07
C SER A 94 -7.40 6.15 11.13
N MET A 95 -7.93 5.39 10.17
CA MET A 95 -7.68 3.96 10.09
C MET A 95 -6.20 3.68 9.84
N LEU A 96 -5.62 4.43 8.92
CA LEU A 96 -4.19 4.29 8.62
C LEU A 96 -3.35 4.58 9.85
N GLU A 97 -3.68 5.64 10.58
CA GLU A 97 -2.92 5.99 11.78
C GLU A 97 -3.04 4.92 12.86
N GLN A 98 -4.21 4.32 12.99
CA GLN A 98 -4.40 3.24 13.94
C GLN A 98 -3.54 2.03 13.56
N TRP A 99 -3.51 1.69 12.29
CA TRP A 99 -2.69 0.57 11.81
C TRP A 99 -1.21 0.84 12.05
N LEU A 100 -0.76 2.08 11.79
CA LEU A 100 0.63 2.43 12.01
C LEU A 100 1.00 2.40 13.48
N ALA A 101 0.12 2.88 14.34
CA ALA A 101 0.34 2.84 15.78
C ALA A 101 0.45 1.38 16.26
N GLN A 102 -0.41 0.52 15.76
CA GLN A 102 -0.37 -0.89 16.11
C GLN A 102 0.92 -1.55 15.63
N ALA A 103 1.31 -1.25 14.39
CA ALA A 103 2.53 -1.81 13.82
C ALA A 103 3.77 -1.35 14.57
N ALA A 104 3.78 -0.08 15.01
CA ALA A 104 4.90 0.45 15.77
C ALA A 104 5.02 -0.25 17.13
N LYS A 105 3.89 -0.60 17.74
CA LYS A 105 3.89 -1.34 19.00
C LYS A 105 4.43 -2.75 18.83
N ASP A 106 4.14 -3.36 17.70
CA ASP A 106 4.52 -4.74 17.43
C ASP A 106 5.97 -4.89 16.99
N SER A 107 6.64 -3.81 16.71
CA SER A 107 8.01 -3.87 16.21
C SER A 107 9.06 -3.80 17.33
#